data_215e7efb5eb18829014642a5c83ffb9f
#
_entry.id   215e7efb5eb18829014642a5c83ffb9f
#
_cell.length_a   1.000
_cell.length_b   1.000
_cell.length_c   1.000
_cell.angle_alpha   90.00
_cell.angle_beta   90.00
_cell.angle_gamma   90.00
#
_symmetry.space_group_name_H-M   'P 1'
#
loop_
_entity.id
_entity.type
_entity.pdbx_description
1 polymer ?
#
loop_
_entity_poly.entity_id
_entity_poly.type
_entity_poly.pdbx_seq_one_letter_code
_entity_poly.pdbx_strand_id
1 'polypeptide(L)'
;MAKSNIDPASIRRILATDCGSTTTKAILIQKVDGEYRQTHRGEAPTTVEAPVEDVTNGVRNAIRELEELSGIKMLTEEGNILKDFSDTTGVDIYVSTSSAGGGLQMVVSGVVKEMTGESAERAALGAGAIVMETLAVNDGLMPHEKIERVRYLRPDMMLLAGGVDGGTVKHVLAITEIVGASNPKPRLGLSYKLPVIYSGNVDARDEVERILGDKVELDICENLRPTLEKENLDPPRQRIQAQFLDHVMSHAPGYPNLMKLTDEDIMPTPGAVGKIIQTVAELDDIKVVGVDIGGATTDVFSVFKNYDTGEDIFNRSVSANLGMSYSFSNVMAEAGLENVMRWVPFDLNELQLRNQVKNKMIRPTSIPYSLEDLIFEQAVAREALRLSFDQHKSLAVGLKGVQKQRSISDIFSQTEAGSTLVNMMDCGLIIGSGGVLSHAPRRQQSALMMIDSFYPEGFTK
;
A
#
# COMPACT_ATOMS: atom_id res chain seq x y z
N MET A 1 2.36 24.91 5.46
CA MET A 1 1.32 25.93 5.13
C MET A 1 0.12 25.68 6.00
N ALA A 2 -0.60 26.73 6.46
CA ALA A 2 -1.81 26.52 7.26
C ALA A 2 -2.84 25.79 6.38
N LYS A 3 -3.28 24.59 6.81
CA LYS A 3 -4.37 23.87 6.18
C LYS A 3 -5.61 24.74 6.15
N SER A 4 -6.31 24.76 5.03
CA SER A 4 -7.54 25.53 4.89
C SER A 4 -8.56 25.02 5.90
N ASN A 5 -8.99 25.88 6.80
CA ASN A 5 -10.00 25.56 7.81
C ASN A 5 -11.40 25.60 7.14
N ILE A 6 -11.61 24.67 6.16
CA ILE A 6 -12.88 24.56 5.46
C ILE A 6 -13.83 23.78 6.39
N ASP A 7 -14.99 24.37 6.69
CA ASP A 7 -16.04 23.66 7.42
C ASP A 7 -16.56 22.50 6.56
N PRO A 8 -16.40 21.23 7.00
CA PRO A 8 -16.88 20.07 6.25
C PRO A 8 -18.35 20.14 5.84
N ALA A 9 -19.18 20.77 6.66
CA ALA A 9 -20.62 20.93 6.38
C ALA A 9 -20.89 21.86 5.17
N SER A 10 -19.96 22.78 4.87
CA SER A 10 -20.08 23.73 3.76
C SER A 10 -19.62 23.18 2.41
N ILE A 11 -18.95 22.05 2.38
CA ILE A 11 -18.41 21.44 1.16
C ILE A 11 -19.58 20.93 0.30
N ARG A 12 -19.60 21.34 -0.96
CA ARG A 12 -20.62 20.94 -1.96
C ARG A 12 -20.01 20.13 -3.09
N ARG A 13 -18.76 20.45 -3.45
CA ARG A 13 -18.06 19.83 -4.58
C ARG A 13 -16.60 19.55 -4.23
N ILE A 14 -16.24 18.28 -4.34
CA ILE A 14 -14.88 17.79 -4.09
C ILE A 14 -14.29 17.33 -5.41
N LEU A 15 -13.12 17.85 -5.76
CA LEU A 15 -12.27 17.27 -6.80
C LEU A 15 -11.26 16.39 -6.11
N ALA A 16 -11.15 15.13 -6.55
CA ALA A 16 -10.11 14.22 -6.07
C ALA A 16 -9.35 13.63 -7.26
N THR A 17 -8.03 13.51 -7.14
CA THR A 17 -7.20 12.82 -8.13
C THR A 17 -6.43 11.68 -7.51
N ASP A 18 -6.15 10.65 -8.31
CA ASP A 18 -5.27 9.55 -7.96
C ASP A 18 -4.19 9.41 -9.05
N CYS A 19 -2.95 9.67 -8.67
CA CYS A 19 -1.80 9.57 -9.56
C CYS A 19 -1.25 8.13 -9.48
N GLY A 20 -1.79 7.24 -10.31
CA GLY A 20 -1.28 5.87 -10.45
C GLY A 20 0.04 5.82 -11.23
N SER A 21 0.67 4.65 -11.28
CA SER A 21 1.92 4.43 -12.03
C SER A 21 1.76 4.57 -13.55
N THR A 22 0.58 4.28 -14.09
CA THR A 22 0.30 4.33 -15.54
C THR A 22 -0.78 5.33 -15.89
N THR A 23 -1.78 5.48 -15.05
CA THR A 23 -2.98 6.30 -15.30
C THR A 23 -3.27 7.18 -14.10
N THR A 24 -3.46 8.47 -14.36
CA THR A 24 -3.98 9.44 -13.40
C THR A 24 -5.50 9.53 -13.59
N LYS A 25 -6.23 9.41 -12.50
CA LYS A 25 -7.70 9.51 -12.47
C LYS A 25 -8.12 10.79 -11.78
N ALA A 26 -9.17 11.41 -12.26
CA ALA A 26 -9.84 12.54 -11.62
C ALA A 26 -11.30 12.19 -11.38
N ILE A 27 -11.81 12.41 -10.18
CA ILE A 27 -13.20 12.18 -9.83
C ILE A 27 -13.83 13.45 -9.25
N LEU A 28 -15.08 13.66 -9.62
CA LEU A 28 -15.92 14.73 -9.10
C LEU A 28 -16.94 14.13 -8.15
N ILE A 29 -16.91 14.58 -6.89
CA ILE A 29 -17.88 14.22 -5.88
C ILE A 29 -18.72 15.46 -5.57
N GLN A 30 -20.04 15.34 -5.69
CA GLN A 30 -20.98 16.44 -5.46
C GLN A 30 -22.00 16.04 -4.40
N LYS A 31 -22.47 17.04 -3.64
CA LYS A 31 -23.58 16.87 -2.72
C LYS A 31 -24.90 16.93 -3.50
N VAL A 32 -25.54 15.78 -3.67
CA VAL A 32 -26.81 15.62 -4.38
C VAL A 32 -27.84 15.12 -3.37
N ASP A 33 -28.96 15.84 -3.23
CA ASP A 33 -30.02 15.52 -2.26
C ASP A 33 -29.51 15.31 -0.81
N GLY A 34 -28.49 16.08 -0.42
CA GLY A 34 -27.89 16.05 0.91
C GLY A 34 -26.79 14.99 1.09
N GLU A 35 -26.58 14.10 0.14
CA GLU A 35 -25.57 13.05 0.17
C GLU A 35 -24.43 13.31 -0.81
N TYR A 36 -23.20 12.93 -0.46
CA TYR A 36 -22.06 12.97 -1.37
C TYR A 36 -22.10 11.79 -2.34
N ARG A 37 -22.03 12.10 -3.65
CA ARG A 37 -22.01 11.10 -4.72
C ARG A 37 -20.91 11.40 -5.72
N GLN A 38 -20.20 10.37 -6.15
CA GLN A 38 -19.34 10.49 -7.33
C GLN A 38 -20.23 10.66 -8.56
N THR A 39 -20.11 11.79 -9.23
CA THR A 39 -20.96 12.14 -10.39
C THR A 39 -20.26 11.92 -11.71
N HIS A 40 -18.95 12.23 -11.79
CA HIS A 40 -18.16 12.11 -13.01
C HIS A 40 -16.75 11.59 -12.71
N ARG A 41 -16.11 11.05 -13.72
CA ARG A 41 -14.73 10.57 -13.68
C ARG A 41 -14.04 10.86 -15.01
N GLY A 42 -12.80 11.36 -14.96
CA GLY A 42 -11.89 11.53 -16.08
C GLY A 42 -10.58 10.77 -15.84
N GLU A 43 -9.87 10.42 -16.89
CA GLU A 43 -8.62 9.68 -16.83
C GLU A 43 -7.61 10.22 -17.85
N ALA A 44 -6.32 10.20 -17.52
CA ALA A 44 -5.24 10.52 -18.45
C ALA A 44 -4.00 9.68 -18.14
N PRO A 45 -3.09 9.49 -19.09
CA PRO A 45 -1.79 8.89 -18.82
C PRO A 45 -1.04 9.68 -17.74
N THR A 46 -0.43 8.96 -16.81
CA THR A 46 0.48 9.57 -15.82
C THR A 46 1.76 10.04 -16.51
N THR A 47 2.29 11.17 -16.08
CA THR A 47 3.42 11.87 -16.73
C THR A 47 4.62 12.08 -15.79
N VAL A 48 4.74 11.29 -14.73
CA VAL A 48 5.84 11.40 -13.76
C VAL A 48 7.18 10.93 -14.33
N GLU A 49 7.14 10.01 -15.30
CA GLU A 49 8.34 9.47 -15.95
C GLU A 49 8.74 10.23 -17.22
N ALA A 50 9.96 9.95 -17.70
CA ALA A 50 10.42 10.49 -18.96
C ALA A 50 9.47 10.10 -20.12
N PRO A 51 9.25 10.98 -21.11
CA PRO A 51 9.98 12.23 -21.39
C PRO A 51 9.41 13.48 -20.67
N VAL A 52 8.32 13.38 -19.95
CA VAL A 52 7.61 14.56 -19.41
C VAL A 52 8.16 14.97 -18.05
N GLU A 53 8.39 14.01 -17.15
CA GLU A 53 8.94 14.20 -15.81
C GLU A 53 8.22 15.30 -14.99
N ASP A 54 6.89 15.34 -15.10
CA ASP A 54 6.03 16.26 -14.35
C ASP A 54 4.63 15.64 -14.16
N VAL A 55 4.34 15.19 -12.94
CA VAL A 55 3.04 14.58 -12.60
C VAL A 55 1.85 15.52 -12.82
N THR A 56 2.06 16.85 -12.71
CA THR A 56 0.96 17.83 -12.82
C THR A 56 0.34 17.88 -14.21
N ASN A 57 1.08 17.50 -15.25
CA ASN A 57 0.53 17.44 -16.61
C ASN A 57 -0.53 16.34 -16.74
N GLY A 58 -0.26 15.14 -16.23
CA GLY A 58 -1.25 14.05 -16.19
C GLY A 58 -2.48 14.42 -15.36
N VAL A 59 -2.26 15.06 -14.22
CA VAL A 59 -3.35 15.56 -13.36
C VAL A 59 -4.23 16.55 -14.10
N ARG A 60 -3.64 17.56 -14.72
CA ARG A 60 -4.40 18.56 -15.48
C ARG A 60 -5.16 17.95 -16.67
N ASN A 61 -4.56 16.99 -17.34
CA ASN A 61 -5.22 16.30 -18.45
C ASN A 61 -6.42 15.49 -17.97
N ALA A 62 -6.31 14.75 -16.86
CA ALA A 62 -7.42 14.02 -16.26
C ALA A 62 -8.55 14.95 -15.79
N ILE A 63 -8.19 16.14 -15.23
CA ILE A 63 -9.18 17.16 -14.83
C ILE A 63 -9.85 17.76 -16.07
N ARG A 64 -9.13 18.03 -17.16
CA ARG A 64 -9.74 18.54 -18.40
C ARG A 64 -10.75 17.57 -19.00
N GLU A 65 -10.42 16.27 -19.05
CA GLU A 65 -11.39 15.27 -19.46
C GLU A 65 -12.62 15.27 -18.55
N LEU A 66 -12.40 15.40 -17.24
CA LEU A 66 -13.49 15.53 -16.26
C LEU A 66 -14.35 16.80 -16.50
N GLU A 67 -13.72 17.93 -16.87
CA GLU A 67 -14.42 19.17 -17.26
C GLU A 67 -15.30 18.95 -18.51
N GLU A 68 -14.76 18.27 -19.53
CA GLU A 68 -15.50 17.95 -20.75
C GLU A 68 -16.72 17.06 -20.48
N LEU A 69 -16.56 16.06 -19.61
CA LEU A 69 -17.63 15.12 -19.25
C LEU A 69 -18.71 15.73 -18.35
N SER A 70 -18.30 16.61 -17.43
CA SER A 70 -19.20 17.19 -16.43
C SER A 70 -19.82 18.53 -16.85
N GLY A 71 -19.23 19.24 -17.81
CA GLY A 71 -19.57 20.60 -18.15
C GLY A 71 -19.20 21.63 -17.07
N ILE A 72 -18.39 21.25 -16.08
CA ILE A 72 -17.99 22.10 -14.96
C ILE A 72 -16.52 22.47 -15.11
N LYS A 73 -16.21 23.76 -15.18
CA LYS A 73 -14.85 24.26 -15.27
C LYS A 73 -14.17 24.26 -13.89
N MET A 74 -13.07 23.52 -13.75
CA MET A 74 -12.34 23.33 -12.49
C MET A 74 -10.91 23.84 -12.52
N LEU A 75 -10.39 24.19 -13.72
CA LEU A 75 -9.06 24.75 -13.92
C LEU A 75 -9.14 26.19 -14.46
N THR A 76 -8.21 27.03 -14.00
CA THR A 76 -7.94 28.34 -14.65
C THR A 76 -7.20 28.14 -15.97
N GLU A 77 -6.99 29.20 -16.74
CA GLU A 77 -6.20 29.16 -17.98
C GLU A 77 -4.75 28.74 -17.74
N GLU A 78 -4.21 29.12 -16.58
CA GLU A 78 -2.86 28.75 -16.14
C GLU A 78 -2.77 27.33 -15.57
N GLY A 79 -3.91 26.62 -15.45
CA GLY A 79 -3.99 25.24 -14.93
C GLY A 79 -3.92 25.14 -13.40
N ASN A 80 -4.31 26.18 -12.68
CA ASN A 80 -4.54 26.16 -11.24
C ASN A 80 -6.00 25.75 -10.93
N ILE A 81 -6.23 25.24 -9.71
CA ILE A 81 -7.58 24.86 -9.30
C ILE A 81 -8.47 26.11 -9.14
N LEU A 82 -9.60 26.09 -9.82
CA LEU A 82 -10.59 27.18 -9.77
C LEU A 82 -11.47 27.00 -8.52
N LYS A 83 -11.42 28.00 -7.63
CA LYS A 83 -12.17 28.03 -6.36
C LYS A 83 -13.46 28.86 -6.42
N ASP A 84 -13.60 29.67 -7.47
CA ASP A 84 -14.80 30.48 -7.68
C ASP A 84 -15.99 29.57 -8.03
N PHE A 85 -16.81 29.31 -7.03
CA PHE A 85 -17.90 28.35 -7.12
C PHE A 85 -19.15 28.93 -7.78
N SER A 86 -19.62 28.24 -8.81
CA SER A 86 -20.96 28.42 -9.41
C SER A 86 -21.52 27.06 -9.84
N ASP A 87 -22.69 27.05 -10.47
CA ASP A 87 -23.28 25.80 -10.99
C ASP A 87 -22.38 25.11 -12.02
N THR A 88 -21.61 25.90 -12.78
CA THR A 88 -20.76 25.42 -13.88
C THR A 88 -19.27 25.66 -13.64
N THR A 89 -18.86 26.17 -12.48
CA THR A 89 -17.44 26.45 -12.20
C THR A 89 -17.05 26.11 -10.77
N GLY A 90 -15.78 25.84 -10.57
CA GLY A 90 -15.10 25.78 -9.29
C GLY A 90 -15.38 24.54 -8.44
N VAL A 91 -14.48 24.31 -7.50
CA VAL A 91 -14.57 23.25 -6.48
C VAL A 91 -14.24 23.81 -5.10
N ASP A 92 -14.93 23.31 -4.06
CA ASP A 92 -14.70 23.75 -2.68
C ASP A 92 -13.36 23.22 -2.14
N ILE A 93 -13.02 21.95 -2.46
CA ILE A 93 -11.80 21.29 -2.02
C ILE A 93 -11.20 20.44 -3.15
N TYR A 94 -9.86 20.42 -3.22
CA TYR A 94 -9.09 19.52 -4.07
C TYR A 94 -8.14 18.68 -3.24
N VAL A 95 -8.23 17.37 -3.39
CA VAL A 95 -7.38 16.37 -2.72
C VAL A 95 -6.75 15.42 -3.73
N SER A 96 -5.60 14.84 -3.37
CA SER A 96 -4.91 13.91 -4.25
C SER A 96 -4.34 12.73 -3.47
N THR A 97 -4.34 11.56 -4.12
CA THR A 97 -3.57 10.39 -3.70
C THR A 97 -2.52 10.05 -4.74
N SER A 98 -1.50 9.31 -4.36
CA SER A 98 -0.46 8.89 -5.29
C SER A 98 0.15 7.54 -4.96
N SER A 99 0.34 6.74 -6.02
CA SER A 99 1.21 5.56 -6.08
C SER A 99 2.23 5.65 -7.22
N ALA A 100 2.31 6.81 -7.91
CA ALA A 100 3.25 7.03 -8.99
C ALA A 100 4.71 7.09 -8.48
N GLY A 101 5.68 6.82 -9.37
CA GLY A 101 7.10 6.79 -9.01
C GLY A 101 7.52 5.54 -8.23
N GLY A 102 6.75 4.46 -8.28
CA GLY A 102 7.06 3.17 -7.65
C GLY A 102 6.68 3.06 -6.17
N GLY A 103 5.86 3.98 -5.67
CA GLY A 103 5.43 4.01 -4.26
C GLY A 103 6.55 4.33 -3.27
N LEU A 104 6.24 4.30 -1.98
CA LEU A 104 7.22 4.46 -0.89
C LEU A 104 7.94 3.13 -0.65
N GLN A 105 9.22 3.05 -1.01
CA GLN A 105 10.04 1.86 -0.83
C GLN A 105 10.84 1.94 0.47
N MET A 106 10.63 0.97 1.36
CA MET A 106 11.25 0.95 2.68
C MET A 106 12.06 -0.31 2.93
N VAL A 107 13.15 -0.16 3.68
CA VAL A 107 13.80 -1.25 4.40
C VAL A 107 13.42 -1.12 5.87
N VAL A 108 12.96 -2.20 6.46
CA VAL A 108 12.63 -2.22 7.89
C VAL A 108 13.61 -3.11 8.64
N SER A 109 13.74 -2.90 9.93
CA SER A 109 14.59 -3.75 10.75
C SER A 109 13.99 -4.03 12.12
N GLY A 110 14.37 -5.18 12.68
CA GLY A 110 14.01 -5.57 14.03
C GLY A 110 15.11 -6.39 14.67
N VAL A 111 15.04 -6.64 15.98
CA VAL A 111 16.00 -7.53 16.66
C VAL A 111 15.75 -8.99 16.29
N VAL A 112 14.48 -9.43 16.36
CA VAL A 112 14.04 -10.77 15.98
C VAL A 112 13.09 -10.66 14.80
N LYS A 113 13.38 -11.39 13.70
CA LYS A 113 12.63 -11.29 12.45
C LYS A 113 11.14 -11.55 12.65
N GLU A 114 10.82 -12.67 13.32
CA GLU A 114 9.46 -13.16 13.55
C GLU A 114 8.71 -12.40 14.67
N MET A 115 9.29 -11.35 15.22
CA MET A 115 8.71 -10.53 16.29
C MET A 115 8.75 -9.04 15.93
N THR A 116 9.82 -8.35 16.36
CA THR A 116 9.97 -6.91 16.10
C THR A 116 10.17 -6.59 14.62
N GLY A 117 10.72 -7.53 13.81
CA GLY A 117 10.79 -7.42 12.36
C GLY A 117 9.39 -7.41 11.73
N GLU A 118 8.55 -8.39 12.03
CA GLU A 118 7.16 -8.45 11.56
C GLU A 118 6.33 -7.25 12.05
N SER A 119 6.56 -6.78 13.28
CA SER A 119 5.90 -5.56 13.78
C SER A 119 6.31 -4.32 12.99
N ALA A 120 7.59 -4.20 12.61
CA ALA A 120 8.07 -3.12 11.74
C ALA A 120 7.50 -3.21 10.33
N GLU A 121 7.36 -4.42 9.76
CA GLU A 121 6.66 -4.64 8.49
C GLU A 121 5.20 -4.18 8.56
N ARG A 122 4.46 -4.58 9.58
CA ARG A 122 3.06 -4.16 9.77
C ARG A 122 2.93 -2.63 9.91
N ALA A 123 3.87 -1.98 10.57
CA ALA A 123 3.88 -0.52 10.67
C ALA A 123 4.09 0.13 9.29
N ALA A 124 5.13 -0.28 8.56
CA ALA A 124 5.45 0.26 7.25
C ALA A 124 4.35 -0.01 6.21
N LEU A 125 3.87 -1.26 6.12
CA LEU A 125 2.78 -1.64 5.22
C LEU A 125 1.50 -0.88 5.55
N GLY A 126 1.15 -0.76 6.84
CA GLY A 126 -0.02 0.01 7.29
C GLY A 126 0.06 1.52 6.97
N ALA A 127 1.27 2.07 6.88
CA ALA A 127 1.49 3.45 6.44
C ALA A 127 1.43 3.65 4.91
N GLY A 128 1.31 2.58 4.13
CA GLY A 128 1.25 2.64 2.67
C GLY A 128 2.57 2.32 1.96
N ALA A 129 3.60 1.90 2.69
CA ALA A 129 4.90 1.56 2.11
C ALA A 129 4.91 0.17 1.45
N ILE A 130 5.92 -0.03 0.60
CA ILE A 130 6.37 -1.33 0.08
C ILE A 130 7.62 -1.71 0.87
N VAL A 131 7.59 -2.83 1.58
CA VAL A 131 8.76 -3.33 2.30
C VAL A 131 9.63 -4.14 1.35
N MET A 132 10.83 -3.63 1.07
CA MET A 132 11.79 -4.26 0.16
C MET A 132 12.59 -5.37 0.84
N GLU A 133 12.93 -5.17 2.12
CA GLU A 133 13.72 -6.12 2.93
C GLU A 133 13.44 -5.89 4.41
N THR A 134 13.44 -6.98 5.18
CA THR A 134 13.37 -6.96 6.65
C THR A 134 14.66 -7.52 7.23
N LEU A 135 15.47 -6.63 7.80
CA LEU A 135 16.73 -6.98 8.45
C LEU A 135 16.50 -7.34 9.92
N ALA A 136 17.14 -8.40 10.38
CA ALA A 136 17.11 -8.79 11.79
C ALA A 136 18.47 -9.37 12.24
N VAL A 137 18.64 -9.52 13.55
CA VAL A 137 19.86 -10.17 14.06
C VAL A 137 19.89 -11.64 13.66
N ASN A 138 18.73 -12.28 13.63
CA ASN A 138 18.52 -13.71 13.35
C ASN A 138 18.06 -14.02 11.92
N ASP A 139 18.26 -13.14 10.95
CA ASP A 139 17.83 -13.34 9.54
C ASP A 139 18.77 -14.25 8.73
N GLY A 140 19.86 -14.72 9.34
CA GLY A 140 20.85 -15.59 8.71
C GLY A 140 21.93 -14.88 7.87
N LEU A 141 21.78 -13.56 7.64
CA LEU A 141 22.77 -12.78 6.90
C LEU A 141 23.92 -12.31 7.78
N MET A 142 25.13 -12.34 7.23
CA MET A 142 26.31 -11.76 7.88
C MET A 142 26.26 -10.23 7.86
N PRO A 143 26.93 -9.53 8.81
CA PRO A 143 26.90 -8.05 8.86
C PRO A 143 27.28 -7.36 7.54
N HIS A 144 28.27 -7.85 6.82
CA HIS A 144 28.69 -7.27 5.54
C HIS A 144 27.63 -7.45 4.45
N GLU A 145 26.91 -8.59 4.43
CA GLU A 145 25.82 -8.85 3.49
C GLU A 145 24.65 -7.88 3.73
N LYS A 146 24.30 -7.62 5.00
CA LYS A 146 23.29 -6.60 5.35
C LYS A 146 23.69 -5.21 4.88
N ILE A 147 24.97 -4.84 5.07
CA ILE A 147 25.50 -3.57 4.59
C ILE A 147 25.37 -3.45 3.06
N GLU A 148 25.74 -4.51 2.33
CA GLU A 148 25.62 -4.54 0.87
C GLU A 148 24.15 -4.47 0.42
N ARG A 149 23.25 -5.17 1.09
CA ARG A 149 21.80 -5.12 0.83
C ARG A 149 21.25 -3.70 0.95
N VAL A 150 21.52 -3.02 2.06
CA VAL A 150 21.04 -1.64 2.26
C VAL A 150 21.60 -0.70 1.18
N ARG A 151 22.87 -0.84 0.80
CA ARG A 151 23.48 -0.04 -0.27
C ARG A 151 22.89 -0.29 -1.64
N TYR A 152 22.59 -1.56 -1.94
CA TYR A 152 22.02 -1.97 -3.23
C TYR A 152 20.58 -1.53 -3.38
N LEU A 153 19.77 -1.74 -2.34
CA LEU A 153 18.33 -1.47 -2.37
C LEU A 153 18.02 0.03 -2.46
N ARG A 154 18.86 0.90 -1.87
CA ARG A 154 18.64 2.36 -1.86
C ARG A 154 17.19 2.71 -1.56
N PRO A 155 16.69 2.40 -0.36
CA PRO A 155 15.29 2.68 -0.01
C PRO A 155 15.01 4.19 0.01
N ASP A 156 13.75 4.56 -0.06
CA ASP A 156 13.32 5.94 0.15
C ASP A 156 13.38 6.32 1.64
N MET A 157 13.21 5.32 2.53
CA MET A 157 13.19 5.50 3.98
C MET A 157 13.52 4.18 4.69
N MET A 158 13.97 4.25 5.93
CA MET A 158 14.13 3.07 6.80
C MET A 158 13.34 3.21 8.09
N LEU A 159 12.80 2.08 8.57
CA LEU A 159 12.26 1.96 9.93
C LEU A 159 13.17 1.04 10.76
N LEU A 160 13.78 1.59 11.78
CA LEU A 160 14.67 0.89 12.69
C LEU A 160 13.93 0.63 14.01
N ALA A 161 13.62 -0.64 14.28
CA ALA A 161 12.88 -1.08 15.43
C ALA A 161 13.66 -2.14 16.21
N GLY A 162 13.22 -2.40 17.43
CA GLY A 162 13.68 -3.56 18.18
C GLY A 162 14.01 -3.30 19.62
N GLY A 163 13.92 -4.38 20.40
CA GLY A 163 14.01 -4.39 21.84
C GLY A 163 12.73 -3.85 22.50
N VAL A 164 12.32 -4.49 23.60
CA VAL A 164 11.28 -3.97 24.49
C VAL A 164 11.89 -2.93 25.42
N ASP A 165 11.09 -2.02 25.94
CA ASP A 165 11.55 -0.98 26.86
C ASP A 165 12.04 -1.63 28.17
N GLY A 166 13.16 -1.14 28.70
CA GLY A 166 13.84 -1.75 29.85
C GLY A 166 14.58 -3.07 29.54
N GLY A 167 14.56 -3.52 28.29
CA GLY A 167 15.30 -4.72 27.84
C GLY A 167 16.74 -4.44 27.40
N THR A 168 17.44 -5.47 26.93
CA THR A 168 18.83 -5.29 26.47
C THR A 168 18.91 -4.47 25.19
N VAL A 169 19.78 -3.45 25.18
CA VAL A 169 20.02 -2.56 24.03
C VAL A 169 21.01 -3.13 23.02
N LYS A 170 21.81 -4.13 23.40
CA LYS A 170 22.93 -4.66 22.61
C LYS A 170 22.54 -5.04 21.17
N HIS A 171 21.41 -5.71 21.02
CA HIS A 171 20.98 -6.23 19.69
C HIS A 171 20.45 -5.14 18.76
N VAL A 172 19.70 -4.18 19.30
CA VAL A 172 19.24 -3.05 18.49
C VAL A 172 20.39 -2.14 18.09
N LEU A 173 21.38 -1.96 18.95
CA LEU A 173 22.61 -1.21 18.63
C LEU A 173 23.43 -1.91 17.55
N ALA A 174 23.52 -3.23 17.56
CA ALA A 174 24.23 -3.98 16.51
C ALA A 174 23.59 -3.74 15.12
N ILE A 175 22.26 -3.71 15.01
CA ILE A 175 21.58 -3.35 13.76
C ILE A 175 21.83 -1.88 13.41
N THR A 176 21.78 -0.98 14.40
CA THR A 176 22.06 0.46 14.22
C THR A 176 23.46 0.69 13.65
N GLU A 177 24.47 -0.02 14.15
CA GLU A 177 25.85 0.02 13.64
C GLU A 177 25.94 -0.44 12.19
N ILE A 178 25.23 -1.50 11.81
CA ILE A 178 25.14 -1.98 10.42
C ILE A 178 24.55 -0.91 9.51
N VAL A 179 23.44 -0.30 9.90
CA VAL A 179 22.82 0.81 9.16
C VAL A 179 23.78 1.99 9.04
N GLY A 180 24.44 2.38 10.15
CA GLY A 180 25.45 3.45 10.14
C GLY A 180 26.67 3.16 9.27
N ALA A 181 27.14 1.91 9.23
CA ALA A 181 28.25 1.46 8.38
C ALA A 181 27.86 1.36 6.90
N SER A 182 26.59 1.11 6.60
CA SER A 182 26.08 1.08 5.22
C SER A 182 26.13 2.45 4.56
N ASN A 183 26.12 3.55 5.32
CA ASN A 183 26.03 4.91 4.82
C ASN A 183 24.94 5.04 3.75
N PRO A 184 23.68 4.73 4.09
CA PRO A 184 22.61 4.54 3.13
C PRO A 184 22.30 5.84 2.38
N LYS A 185 21.92 5.70 1.12
CA LYS A 185 21.55 6.85 0.26
C LYS A 185 20.12 6.65 -0.25
N PRO A 186 19.32 7.71 -0.28
CA PRO A 186 17.97 7.62 -0.81
C PRO A 186 17.96 7.34 -2.32
N ARG A 187 16.87 6.76 -2.80
CA ARG A 187 16.66 6.39 -4.22
C ARG A 187 16.55 7.63 -5.11
N LEU A 188 15.81 8.64 -4.69
CA LEU A 188 15.40 9.79 -5.51
C LEU A 188 16.43 10.94 -5.55
N GLY A 189 17.62 10.78 -4.99
CA GLY A 189 18.64 11.82 -5.08
C GLY A 189 19.79 11.65 -4.11
N LEU A 190 20.79 12.51 -4.23
CA LEU A 190 21.97 12.54 -3.34
C LEU A 190 22.06 13.87 -2.58
N SER A 191 21.10 14.77 -2.77
CA SER A 191 21.08 16.11 -2.18
C SER A 191 20.58 16.15 -0.74
N TYR A 192 20.00 15.05 -0.26
CA TYR A 192 19.47 14.92 1.09
C TYR A 192 19.91 13.60 1.74
N LYS A 193 19.84 13.53 3.07
CA LYS A 193 20.14 12.34 3.84
C LYS A 193 18.95 11.40 3.79
N LEU A 194 19.21 10.07 3.90
CA LEU A 194 18.13 9.10 4.00
C LEU A 194 17.33 9.30 5.29
N PRO A 195 16.01 9.45 5.23
CA PRO A 195 15.16 9.43 6.43
C PRO A 195 15.22 8.06 7.12
N VAL A 196 15.50 8.05 8.40
CA VAL A 196 15.50 6.86 9.26
C VAL A 196 14.65 7.13 10.49
N ILE A 197 13.58 6.37 10.65
CA ILE A 197 12.71 6.45 11.82
C ILE A 197 13.17 5.39 12.82
N TYR A 198 13.49 5.81 14.02
CA TYR A 198 13.77 4.91 15.14
C TYR A 198 12.54 4.75 16.02
N SER A 199 12.06 3.53 16.14
CA SER A 199 10.87 3.15 16.93
C SER A 199 11.15 1.88 17.76
N GLY A 200 12.27 1.88 18.46
CA GLY A 200 12.73 0.77 19.30
C GLY A 200 12.87 1.13 20.76
N ASN A 201 13.58 0.28 21.50
CA ASN A 201 13.82 0.43 22.94
C ASN A 201 14.26 1.85 23.31
N VAL A 202 13.55 2.47 24.24
CA VAL A 202 13.78 3.86 24.69
C VAL A 202 15.18 4.05 25.30
N ASP A 203 15.75 3.02 25.93
CA ASP A 203 17.07 3.09 26.57
C ASP A 203 18.22 3.12 25.56
N ALA A 204 17.97 2.84 24.28
CA ALA A 204 18.96 2.88 23.23
C ALA A 204 19.00 4.22 22.45
N ARG A 205 18.07 5.14 22.69
CA ARG A 205 17.89 6.36 21.90
C ARG A 205 19.14 7.22 21.78
N ASP A 206 19.80 7.52 22.89
CA ASP A 206 20.99 8.38 22.92
C ASP A 206 22.13 7.76 22.09
N GLU A 207 22.30 6.44 22.17
CA GLU A 207 23.35 5.76 21.44
C GLU A 207 23.01 5.61 19.95
N VAL A 208 21.74 5.43 19.59
CA VAL A 208 21.26 5.44 18.21
C VAL A 208 21.51 6.82 17.59
N GLU A 209 21.20 7.90 18.29
CA GLU A 209 21.48 9.27 17.84
C GLU A 209 22.97 9.49 17.64
N ARG A 210 23.81 9.02 18.57
CA ARG A 210 25.27 9.11 18.45
C ARG A 210 25.82 8.37 17.21
N ILE A 211 25.23 7.20 16.85
CA ILE A 211 25.71 6.39 15.73
C ILE A 211 25.22 6.92 14.38
N LEU A 212 23.96 7.39 14.31
CA LEU A 212 23.26 7.72 13.06
C LEU A 212 23.09 9.22 12.80
N GLY A 213 23.05 10.07 13.82
CA GLY A 213 22.61 11.47 13.69
C GLY A 213 23.35 12.29 12.63
N ASP A 214 24.66 12.06 12.44
CA ASP A 214 25.42 12.75 11.40
C ASP A 214 25.29 12.12 9.99
N LYS A 215 24.79 10.87 9.90
CA LYS A 215 24.81 10.06 8.66
C LYS A 215 23.48 10.07 7.93
N VAL A 216 22.38 10.16 8.67
CA VAL A 216 21.00 10.03 8.17
C VAL A 216 20.14 11.18 8.69
N GLU A 217 18.94 11.36 8.16
CA GLU A 217 17.91 12.21 8.76
C GLU A 217 17.14 11.36 9.78
N LEU A 218 17.60 11.44 11.05
CA LEU A 218 17.09 10.59 12.12
C LEU A 218 15.84 11.22 12.77
N ASP A 219 14.74 10.47 12.82
CA ASP A 219 13.53 10.81 13.55
C ASP A 219 13.26 9.73 14.61
N ILE A 220 13.04 10.11 15.87
CA ILE A 220 12.84 9.19 16.98
C ILE A 220 11.39 9.30 17.45
N CYS A 221 10.68 8.18 17.49
CA CYS A 221 9.33 8.10 18.02
C CYS A 221 9.18 7.04 19.11
N GLU A 222 7.96 6.80 19.56
CA GLU A 222 7.67 5.79 20.57
C GLU A 222 8.00 4.39 20.05
N ASN A 223 8.37 3.48 20.97
CA ASN A 223 8.66 2.10 20.64
C ASN A 223 7.42 1.41 20.06
N LEU A 224 7.56 0.82 18.87
CA LEU A 224 6.46 0.11 18.21
C LEU A 224 6.08 -1.21 18.92
N ARG A 225 6.98 -1.73 19.76
CA ARG A 225 6.71 -2.92 20.58
C ARG A 225 7.31 -2.73 21.97
N PRO A 226 6.69 -1.86 22.81
CA PRO A 226 7.22 -1.51 24.12
C PRO A 226 7.28 -2.69 25.09
N THR A 227 6.39 -3.68 24.93
CA THR A 227 6.42 -4.97 25.62
C THR A 227 6.21 -6.12 24.63
N LEU A 228 6.42 -7.37 25.04
CA LEU A 228 6.20 -8.52 24.17
C LEU A 228 4.73 -8.67 23.76
N GLU A 229 3.82 -8.25 24.63
CA GLU A 229 2.38 -8.42 24.52
C GLU A 229 1.68 -7.26 23.79
N LYS A 230 2.39 -6.13 23.57
CA LYS A 230 1.77 -4.93 23.04
C LYS A 230 2.51 -4.38 21.83
N GLU A 231 1.77 -4.13 20.76
CA GLU A 231 2.19 -3.30 19.63
C GLU A 231 1.63 -1.88 19.74
N ASN A 232 2.43 -0.91 19.30
CA ASN A 232 2.09 0.50 19.21
C ASN A 232 2.49 0.99 17.80
N LEU A 233 1.66 0.68 16.79
CA LEU A 233 2.01 0.88 15.40
C LEU A 233 1.69 2.30 14.89
N ASP A 234 0.83 3.04 15.58
CA ASP A 234 0.36 4.35 15.10
C ASP A 234 1.45 5.43 15.10
N PRO A 235 2.30 5.58 16.13
CA PRO A 235 3.38 6.57 16.09
C PRO A 235 4.32 6.39 14.89
N PRO A 236 4.91 5.21 14.62
CA PRO A 236 5.75 5.04 13.44
C PRO A 236 4.97 5.21 12.13
N ARG A 237 3.70 4.81 12.03
CA ARG A 237 2.87 5.04 10.83
C ARG A 237 2.72 6.53 10.52
N GLN A 238 2.42 7.34 11.53
CA GLN A 238 2.30 8.79 11.38
C GLN A 238 3.62 9.44 10.96
N ARG A 239 4.75 9.00 11.53
CA ARG A 239 6.08 9.48 11.15
C ARG A 239 6.45 9.08 9.72
N ILE A 240 6.16 7.84 9.31
CA ILE A 240 6.38 7.39 7.94
C ILE A 240 5.59 8.26 6.95
N GLN A 241 4.32 8.56 7.23
CA GLN A 241 3.50 9.41 6.38
C GLN A 241 4.04 10.86 6.30
N ALA A 242 4.43 11.45 7.43
CA ALA A 242 5.01 12.79 7.46
C ALA A 242 6.32 12.85 6.66
N GLN A 243 7.25 11.93 6.92
CA GLN A 243 8.53 11.85 6.23
C GLN A 243 8.38 11.54 4.72
N PHE A 244 7.35 10.78 4.34
CA PHE A 244 7.05 10.52 2.93
C PHE A 244 6.74 11.81 2.18
N LEU A 245 5.95 12.70 2.76
CA LEU A 245 5.63 14.00 2.17
C LEU A 245 6.86 14.90 2.07
N ASP A 246 7.61 15.00 3.16
CA ASP A 246 8.72 15.95 3.27
C ASP A 246 9.94 15.54 2.45
N HIS A 247 10.25 14.25 2.36
CA HIS A 247 11.50 13.76 1.78
C HIS A 247 11.32 12.99 0.47
N VAL A 248 10.21 12.29 0.26
CA VAL A 248 10.00 11.49 -0.96
C VAL A 248 9.22 12.30 -1.99
N MET A 249 8.04 12.78 -1.61
CA MET A 249 7.16 13.52 -2.53
C MET A 249 7.76 14.86 -2.95
N SER A 250 8.41 15.57 -2.04
CA SER A 250 9.05 16.85 -2.36
C SER A 250 10.17 16.76 -3.40
N HIS A 251 10.73 15.56 -3.63
CA HIS A 251 11.80 15.30 -4.60
C HIS A 251 11.33 14.56 -5.86
N ALA A 252 10.09 14.13 -5.91
CA ALA A 252 9.54 13.45 -7.10
C ALA A 252 9.12 14.47 -8.18
N PRO A 253 9.27 14.13 -9.48
CA PRO A 253 9.04 15.07 -10.58
C PRO A 253 7.62 15.66 -10.62
N GLY A 254 7.51 16.98 -10.47
CA GLY A 254 6.27 17.75 -10.46
C GLY A 254 5.47 17.74 -9.16
N TYR A 255 5.80 16.88 -8.19
CA TYR A 255 5.07 16.82 -6.92
C TYR A 255 5.12 18.09 -6.08
N PRO A 256 6.24 18.86 -6.00
CA PRO A 256 6.23 20.14 -5.32
C PRO A 256 5.18 21.12 -5.86
N ASN A 257 4.84 21.02 -7.15
CA ASN A 257 3.77 21.82 -7.75
C ASN A 257 2.40 21.24 -7.45
N LEU A 258 2.25 19.91 -7.49
CA LEU A 258 0.99 19.26 -7.13
C LEU A 258 0.61 19.54 -5.66
N MET A 259 1.57 19.46 -4.74
CA MET A 259 1.37 19.79 -3.31
C MET A 259 0.88 21.23 -3.07
N LYS A 260 1.21 22.17 -3.98
CA LYS A 260 0.70 23.55 -3.92
C LYS A 260 -0.73 23.69 -4.43
N LEU A 261 -1.19 22.76 -5.28
CA LEU A 261 -2.53 22.77 -5.83
C LEU A 261 -3.55 22.12 -4.87
N THR A 262 -3.13 21.14 -4.06
CA THR A 262 -4.00 20.43 -3.12
C THR A 262 -4.28 21.22 -1.85
N ASP A 263 -5.49 21.09 -1.31
CA ASP A 263 -5.90 21.73 -0.05
C ASP A 263 -5.46 20.90 1.18
N GLU A 264 -5.24 19.59 0.99
CA GLU A 264 -4.77 18.66 2.00
C GLU A 264 -3.49 17.95 1.53
N ASP A 265 -2.79 17.33 2.47
CA ASP A 265 -1.58 16.58 2.17
C ASP A 265 -1.88 15.39 1.24
N ILE A 266 -1.00 15.17 0.26
CA ILE A 266 -1.14 14.04 -0.67
C ILE A 266 -0.92 12.73 0.10
N MET A 267 -1.88 11.82 0.01
CA MET A 267 -1.77 10.51 0.67
C MET A 267 -1.21 9.45 -0.28
N PRO A 268 -0.42 8.48 0.21
CA PRO A 268 -0.17 7.26 -0.54
C PRO A 268 -1.50 6.58 -0.89
N THR A 269 -1.71 6.22 -2.16
CA THR A 269 -2.96 5.57 -2.62
C THR A 269 -3.33 4.35 -1.76
N PRO A 270 -2.41 3.43 -1.42
CA PRO A 270 -2.76 2.29 -0.59
C PRO A 270 -3.15 2.69 0.84
N GLY A 271 -2.58 3.77 1.38
CA GLY A 271 -2.97 4.30 2.68
C GLY A 271 -4.40 4.84 2.67
N ALA A 272 -4.79 5.55 1.61
CA ALA A 272 -6.15 6.05 1.42
C ALA A 272 -7.17 4.91 1.25
N VAL A 273 -6.86 3.89 0.45
CA VAL A 273 -7.69 2.69 0.29
C VAL A 273 -7.88 1.98 1.64
N GLY A 274 -6.79 1.79 2.39
CA GLY A 274 -6.83 1.19 3.72
C GLY A 274 -7.73 1.96 4.68
N LYS A 275 -7.68 3.29 4.64
CA LYS A 275 -8.54 4.14 5.48
C LYS A 275 -10.03 4.02 5.12
N ILE A 276 -10.35 3.92 3.84
CA ILE A 276 -11.73 3.68 3.38
C ILE A 276 -12.24 2.32 3.89
N ILE A 277 -11.41 1.26 3.77
CA ILE A 277 -11.77 -0.08 4.22
C ILE A 277 -12.00 -0.13 5.73
N GLN A 278 -11.13 0.53 6.52
CA GLN A 278 -11.33 0.66 7.97
C GLN A 278 -12.62 1.40 8.30
N THR A 279 -12.87 2.53 7.62
CA THR A 279 -14.10 3.32 7.85
C THR A 279 -15.37 2.51 7.54
N VAL A 280 -15.37 1.74 6.45
CA VAL A 280 -16.52 0.85 6.13
C VAL A 280 -16.70 -0.21 7.19
N ALA A 281 -15.61 -0.86 7.63
CA ALA A 281 -15.66 -1.87 8.68
C ALA A 281 -16.22 -1.32 10.00
N GLU A 282 -15.79 -0.10 10.38
CA GLU A 282 -16.25 0.58 11.60
C GLU A 282 -17.71 1.03 11.52
N LEU A 283 -18.13 1.65 10.40
CA LEU A 283 -19.49 2.18 10.25
C LEU A 283 -20.55 1.08 10.20
N ASP A 284 -20.25 -0.04 9.55
CA ASP A 284 -21.17 -1.14 9.36
C ASP A 284 -20.98 -2.26 10.41
N ASP A 285 -19.99 -2.13 11.31
CA ASP A 285 -19.60 -3.15 12.31
C ASP A 285 -19.41 -4.55 11.69
N ILE A 286 -18.67 -4.60 10.57
CA ILE A 286 -18.41 -5.84 9.81
C ILE A 286 -16.92 -6.11 9.65
N LYS A 287 -16.58 -7.37 9.39
CA LYS A 287 -15.23 -7.78 9.01
C LYS A 287 -15.08 -7.70 7.49
N VAL A 288 -13.97 -7.12 7.05
CA VAL A 288 -13.77 -6.75 5.64
C VAL A 288 -12.45 -7.31 5.14
N VAL A 289 -12.47 -7.84 3.92
CA VAL A 289 -11.29 -8.08 3.08
C VAL A 289 -11.36 -7.15 1.88
N GLY A 290 -10.32 -6.38 1.65
CA GLY A 290 -10.17 -5.53 0.46
C GLY A 290 -8.99 -5.97 -0.37
N VAL A 291 -9.07 -5.79 -1.68
CA VAL A 291 -7.96 -6.00 -2.60
C VAL A 291 -7.91 -4.91 -3.66
N ASP A 292 -6.70 -4.44 -3.95
CA ASP A 292 -6.41 -3.57 -5.08
C ASP A 292 -5.34 -4.22 -5.96
N ILE A 293 -5.75 -4.76 -7.12
CA ILE A 293 -4.85 -5.42 -8.06
C ILE A 293 -4.41 -4.44 -9.16
N GLY A 294 -3.20 -3.94 -9.02
CA GLY A 294 -2.59 -3.00 -9.92
C GLY A 294 -1.82 -3.64 -11.09
N GLY A 295 -1.08 -2.80 -11.82
CA GLY A 295 -0.24 -3.26 -12.93
C GLY A 295 1.04 -3.97 -12.48
N ALA A 296 1.64 -3.53 -11.38
CA ALA A 296 2.88 -4.06 -10.84
C ALA A 296 2.69 -4.82 -9.52
N THR A 297 1.79 -4.36 -8.67
CA THR A 297 1.57 -4.84 -7.29
C THR A 297 0.12 -5.23 -7.07
N THR A 298 -0.10 -6.08 -6.09
CA THR A 298 -1.42 -6.35 -5.52
C THR A 298 -1.39 -6.07 -4.03
N ASP A 299 -2.26 -5.19 -3.57
CA ASP A 299 -2.47 -4.85 -2.19
C ASP A 299 -3.65 -5.63 -1.62
N VAL A 300 -3.48 -6.24 -0.46
CA VAL A 300 -4.57 -6.90 0.28
C VAL A 300 -4.70 -6.25 1.64
N PHE A 301 -5.94 -5.97 2.00
CA PHE A 301 -6.32 -5.31 3.24
C PHE A 301 -7.28 -6.20 4.01
N SER A 302 -7.20 -6.19 5.33
CA SER A 302 -8.17 -6.87 6.17
C SER A 302 -8.45 -6.12 7.47
N VAL A 303 -9.70 -6.20 7.92
CA VAL A 303 -10.13 -5.77 9.26
C VAL A 303 -10.80 -6.95 9.92
N PHE A 304 -10.13 -7.54 10.91
CA PHE A 304 -10.64 -8.69 11.66
C PHE A 304 -10.42 -8.52 13.15
N LYS A 305 -11.27 -9.17 13.93
CA LYS A 305 -11.20 -9.14 15.37
C LYS A 305 -10.02 -9.99 15.87
N ASN A 306 -9.20 -9.40 16.71
CA ASN A 306 -8.27 -10.16 17.51
C ASN A 306 -9.03 -10.73 18.71
N TYR A 307 -9.26 -12.03 18.73
CA TYR A 307 -10.01 -12.68 19.78
C TYR A 307 -9.30 -12.65 21.15
N ASP A 308 -7.99 -12.42 21.17
CA ASP A 308 -7.21 -12.30 22.41
C ASP A 308 -7.42 -10.93 23.09
N THR A 309 -7.47 -9.85 22.31
CA THR A 309 -7.64 -8.47 22.81
C THR A 309 -9.07 -7.97 22.71
N GLY A 310 -9.89 -8.58 21.87
CA GLY A 310 -11.25 -8.14 21.58
C GLY A 310 -11.33 -6.93 20.64
N GLU A 311 -10.19 -6.43 20.14
CA GLU A 311 -10.09 -5.28 19.27
C GLU A 311 -10.04 -5.68 17.79
N ASP A 312 -10.55 -4.82 16.91
CA ASP A 312 -10.41 -4.99 15.47
C ASP A 312 -9.03 -4.53 15.03
N ILE A 313 -8.33 -5.39 14.30
CA ILE A 313 -6.99 -5.11 13.80
C ILE A 313 -7.04 -4.93 12.29
N PHE A 314 -6.52 -3.80 11.84
CA PHE A 314 -6.26 -3.52 10.44
C PHE A 314 -4.91 -4.06 10.03
N ASN A 315 -4.89 -4.92 9.00
CA ASN A 315 -3.69 -5.39 8.35
C ASN A 315 -3.69 -5.02 6.87
N ARG A 316 -2.50 -4.76 6.33
CA ARG A 316 -2.24 -4.61 4.89
C ARG A 316 -0.99 -5.40 4.53
N SER A 317 -1.01 -6.03 3.37
CA SER A 317 0.15 -6.60 2.71
C SER A 317 0.27 -6.09 1.29
N VAL A 318 1.47 -6.10 0.75
CA VAL A 318 1.77 -5.76 -0.65
C VAL A 318 2.55 -6.89 -1.28
N SER A 319 1.99 -7.43 -2.35
CA SER A 319 2.70 -8.39 -3.21
C SER A 319 3.33 -7.62 -4.35
N ALA A 320 4.62 -7.30 -4.21
CA ALA A 320 5.34 -6.36 -5.09
C ALA A 320 5.49 -6.85 -6.54
N ASN A 321 5.31 -8.17 -6.78
CA ASN A 321 5.53 -8.79 -8.09
C ASN A 321 4.30 -9.54 -8.62
N LEU A 322 3.12 -9.29 -8.07
CA LEU A 322 1.87 -9.96 -8.44
C LEU A 322 0.86 -8.99 -9.04
N GLY A 323 1.25 -8.31 -10.12
CA GLY A 323 0.39 -7.37 -10.83
C GLY A 323 0.05 -7.82 -12.25
N MET A 324 -0.94 -7.18 -12.87
CA MET A 324 -1.55 -7.59 -14.14
C MET A 324 -0.95 -6.95 -15.39
N SER A 325 0.14 -6.16 -15.26
CA SER A 325 0.83 -5.52 -16.38
C SER A 325 2.32 -5.84 -16.33
N TYR A 326 3.09 -5.05 -15.62
CA TYR A 326 4.55 -5.18 -15.52
C TYR A 326 4.99 -6.49 -14.86
N SER A 327 4.20 -7.01 -13.92
CA SER A 327 4.48 -8.24 -13.18
C SER A 327 3.75 -9.47 -13.69
N PHE A 328 3.10 -9.37 -14.85
CA PHE A 328 2.29 -10.46 -15.41
C PHE A 328 3.07 -11.78 -15.56
N SER A 329 4.32 -11.72 -16.04
CA SER A 329 5.19 -12.90 -16.16
C SER A 329 5.60 -13.48 -14.82
N ASN A 330 5.72 -12.65 -13.79
CA ASN A 330 6.06 -13.10 -12.44
C ASN A 330 4.89 -13.87 -11.82
N VAL A 331 3.66 -13.41 -12.03
CA VAL A 331 2.46 -14.18 -11.62
C VAL A 331 2.45 -15.56 -12.27
N MET A 332 2.74 -15.64 -13.57
CA MET A 332 2.82 -16.91 -14.28
C MET A 332 3.90 -17.83 -13.75
N ALA A 333 5.07 -17.29 -13.39
CA ALA A 333 6.19 -18.05 -12.84
C ALA A 333 5.90 -18.57 -11.43
N GLU A 334 5.29 -17.75 -10.59
CA GLU A 334 5.01 -18.08 -9.19
C GLU A 334 3.80 -19.00 -9.05
N ALA A 335 2.73 -18.75 -9.80
CA ALA A 335 1.54 -19.60 -9.80
C ALA A 335 1.80 -20.99 -10.41
N GLY A 336 2.65 -21.04 -11.42
CA GLY A 336 2.82 -22.21 -12.26
C GLY A 336 1.73 -22.35 -13.33
N LEU A 337 2.12 -22.92 -14.47
CA LEU A 337 1.26 -23.04 -15.64
C LEU A 337 -0.04 -23.80 -15.37
N GLU A 338 0.04 -24.92 -14.66
CA GLU A 338 -1.12 -25.80 -14.39
C GLU A 338 -2.20 -25.07 -13.58
N ASN A 339 -1.81 -24.25 -12.62
CA ASN A 339 -2.74 -23.49 -11.79
C ASN A 339 -3.48 -22.41 -12.61
N VAL A 340 -2.80 -21.74 -13.53
CA VAL A 340 -3.45 -20.77 -14.41
C VAL A 340 -4.37 -21.48 -15.41
N MET A 341 -3.88 -22.54 -16.03
CA MET A 341 -4.64 -23.25 -17.07
C MET A 341 -5.91 -23.95 -16.58
N ARG A 342 -6.01 -24.29 -15.29
CA ARG A 342 -7.26 -24.85 -14.71
C ARG A 342 -8.48 -23.91 -14.86
N TRP A 343 -8.23 -22.60 -15.03
CA TRP A 343 -9.27 -21.59 -15.21
C TRP A 343 -9.58 -21.30 -16.70
N VAL A 344 -8.82 -21.90 -17.61
CA VAL A 344 -8.94 -21.67 -19.07
C VAL A 344 -9.70 -22.84 -19.70
N PRO A 345 -10.92 -22.62 -20.22
CA PRO A 345 -11.78 -23.69 -20.75
C PRO A 345 -11.46 -24.14 -22.19
N PHE A 346 -10.30 -23.76 -22.71
CA PHE A 346 -9.83 -24.11 -24.06
C PHE A 346 -8.36 -24.48 -24.05
N ASP A 347 -7.94 -25.26 -25.05
CA ASP A 347 -6.57 -25.69 -25.18
C ASP A 347 -5.69 -24.55 -25.72
N LEU A 348 -4.61 -24.24 -25.02
CA LEU A 348 -3.52 -23.39 -25.48
C LEU A 348 -2.26 -24.24 -25.59
N ASN A 349 -1.62 -24.24 -26.76
CA ASN A 349 -0.31 -24.84 -26.87
C ASN A 349 0.76 -23.93 -26.23
N GLU A 350 1.89 -24.53 -25.88
CA GLU A 350 2.97 -23.82 -25.18
C GLU A 350 3.47 -22.57 -25.92
N LEU A 351 3.49 -22.61 -27.27
CA LEU A 351 3.94 -21.49 -28.09
C LEU A 351 2.94 -20.32 -28.01
N GLN A 352 1.64 -20.61 -28.09
CA GLN A 352 0.59 -19.59 -27.97
C GLN A 352 0.65 -18.92 -26.60
N LEU A 353 0.77 -19.71 -25.54
CA LEU A 353 0.88 -19.22 -24.18
C LEU A 353 2.11 -18.32 -24.01
N ARG A 354 3.28 -18.79 -24.44
CA ARG A 354 4.52 -17.99 -24.39
C ARG A 354 4.39 -16.68 -25.16
N ASN A 355 3.71 -16.68 -26.29
CA ASN A 355 3.49 -15.48 -27.08
C ASN A 355 2.56 -14.50 -26.37
N GLN A 356 1.47 -14.96 -25.73
CA GLN A 356 0.58 -14.11 -24.96
C GLN A 356 1.33 -13.43 -23.79
N VAL A 357 2.10 -14.21 -23.02
CA VAL A 357 2.92 -13.67 -21.92
C VAL A 357 3.95 -12.67 -22.43
N LYS A 358 4.69 -12.99 -23.49
CA LYS A 358 5.69 -12.08 -24.08
C LYS A 358 5.08 -10.82 -24.65
N ASN A 359 3.92 -10.90 -25.31
CA ASN A 359 3.20 -9.73 -25.81
C ASN A 359 2.83 -8.79 -24.64
N LYS A 360 2.37 -9.33 -23.52
CA LYS A 360 2.07 -8.55 -22.32
C LYS A 360 3.32 -7.92 -21.72
N MET A 361 4.46 -8.62 -21.72
CA MET A 361 5.75 -8.06 -21.27
C MET A 361 6.23 -6.90 -22.15
N ILE A 362 6.01 -6.98 -23.47
CA ILE A 362 6.40 -5.92 -24.42
C ILE A 362 5.44 -4.73 -24.35
N ARG A 363 4.14 -5.00 -24.11
CA ARG A 363 3.07 -4.00 -24.03
C ARG A 363 2.26 -4.19 -22.74
N PRO A 364 2.82 -3.84 -21.58
CA PRO A 364 2.22 -4.13 -20.26
C PRO A 364 0.82 -3.54 -20.09
N THR A 365 0.55 -2.40 -20.72
CA THR A 365 -0.73 -1.68 -20.63
C THR A 365 -1.77 -2.13 -21.65
N SER A 366 -1.46 -3.13 -22.49
CA SER A 366 -2.45 -3.67 -23.44
C SER A 366 -3.67 -4.25 -22.72
N ILE A 367 -4.84 -4.04 -23.30
CA ILE A 367 -6.10 -4.65 -22.86
C ILE A 367 -6.41 -5.87 -23.70
N PRO A 368 -7.21 -6.84 -23.21
CA PRO A 368 -7.64 -7.99 -24.00
C PRO A 368 -8.42 -7.59 -25.25
N TYR A 369 -8.09 -8.16 -26.40
CA TYR A 369 -8.76 -7.90 -27.67
C TYR A 369 -9.81 -8.95 -28.02
N SER A 370 -9.65 -10.17 -27.53
CA SER A 370 -10.54 -11.29 -27.77
C SER A 370 -11.13 -11.83 -26.47
N LEU A 371 -12.17 -12.65 -26.58
CA LEU A 371 -12.73 -13.36 -25.43
C LEU A 371 -11.71 -14.33 -24.81
N GLU A 372 -10.89 -14.96 -25.65
CA GLU A 372 -9.84 -15.87 -25.18
C GLU A 372 -8.76 -15.12 -24.39
N ASP A 373 -8.32 -13.95 -24.87
CA ASP A 373 -7.38 -13.10 -24.13
C ASP A 373 -7.97 -12.66 -22.80
N LEU A 374 -9.25 -12.26 -22.77
CA LEU A 374 -9.93 -11.85 -21.56
C LEU A 374 -10.00 -12.99 -20.53
N ILE A 375 -10.38 -14.20 -20.96
CA ILE A 375 -10.46 -15.37 -20.08
C ILE A 375 -9.07 -15.71 -19.54
N PHE A 376 -8.05 -15.66 -20.38
CA PHE A 376 -6.68 -15.92 -19.97
C PHE A 376 -6.17 -14.86 -18.97
N GLU A 377 -6.38 -13.57 -19.21
CA GLU A 377 -6.01 -12.52 -18.25
C GLU A 377 -6.76 -12.66 -16.93
N GLN A 378 -8.04 -13.03 -16.96
CA GLN A 378 -8.82 -13.30 -15.74
C GLN A 378 -8.36 -14.57 -15.00
N ALA A 379 -7.83 -15.57 -15.72
CA ALA A 379 -7.20 -16.74 -15.12
C ALA A 379 -5.92 -16.36 -14.34
N VAL A 380 -5.07 -15.53 -14.96
CA VAL A 380 -3.85 -15.00 -14.30
C VAL A 380 -4.22 -14.12 -13.11
N ALA A 381 -5.27 -13.29 -13.22
CA ALA A 381 -5.74 -12.45 -12.11
C ALA A 381 -6.18 -13.27 -10.89
N ARG A 382 -6.87 -14.42 -11.11
CA ARG A 382 -7.23 -15.34 -10.01
C ARG A 382 -6.01 -15.82 -9.25
N GLU A 383 -4.97 -16.20 -9.96
CA GLU A 383 -3.75 -16.68 -9.33
C GLU A 383 -2.98 -15.54 -8.63
N ALA A 384 -2.92 -14.34 -9.22
CA ALA A 384 -2.34 -13.18 -8.55
C ALA A 384 -3.05 -12.85 -7.23
N LEU A 385 -4.39 -12.83 -7.26
CA LEU A 385 -5.22 -12.60 -6.08
C LEU A 385 -5.03 -13.69 -5.02
N ARG A 386 -5.03 -14.97 -5.43
CA ARG A 386 -4.84 -16.11 -4.53
C ARG A 386 -3.49 -16.05 -3.83
N LEU A 387 -2.41 -15.89 -4.58
CA LEU A 387 -1.06 -15.81 -4.03
C LEU A 387 -0.90 -14.61 -3.10
N SER A 388 -1.45 -13.44 -3.48
CA SER A 388 -1.42 -12.26 -2.63
C SER A 388 -2.22 -12.44 -1.35
N PHE A 389 -3.34 -13.13 -1.39
CA PHE A 389 -4.15 -13.41 -0.22
C PHE A 389 -3.48 -14.44 0.71
N ASP A 390 -2.83 -15.48 0.16
CA ASP A 390 -2.06 -16.44 0.96
C ASP A 390 -0.89 -15.75 1.67
N GLN A 391 -0.18 -14.84 0.97
CA GLN A 391 0.84 -13.99 1.59
C GLN A 391 0.24 -13.11 2.68
N HIS A 392 -0.92 -12.49 2.44
CA HIS A 392 -1.60 -11.65 3.42
C HIS A 392 -1.94 -12.42 4.70
N LYS A 393 -2.51 -13.62 4.58
CA LYS A 393 -2.82 -14.47 5.73
C LYS A 393 -1.60 -14.84 6.56
N SER A 394 -0.43 -14.96 5.93
CA SER A 394 0.83 -15.23 6.63
C SER A 394 1.38 -14.03 7.42
N LEU A 395 1.03 -12.80 7.01
CA LEU A 395 1.41 -11.54 7.66
C LEU A 395 0.38 -11.07 8.69
N ALA A 396 -0.90 -11.28 8.41
CA ALA A 396 -2.02 -10.93 9.30
C ALA A 396 -2.19 -11.99 10.39
N VAL A 397 -1.21 -12.08 11.29
CA VAL A 397 -1.16 -13.07 12.38
C VAL A 397 -1.13 -12.39 13.74
N GLY A 398 -1.57 -13.13 14.76
CA GLY A 398 -1.46 -12.68 16.16
C GLY A 398 -0.02 -12.49 16.60
N LEU A 399 0.20 -11.74 17.69
CA LEU A 399 1.53 -11.45 18.22
C LEU A 399 2.27 -12.74 18.60
N LYS A 400 3.47 -12.91 18.07
CA LYS A 400 4.37 -14.01 18.42
C LYS A 400 5.24 -13.62 19.61
N GLY A 401 5.64 -14.62 20.42
CA GLY A 401 6.51 -14.41 21.60
C GLY A 401 5.76 -14.07 22.90
N VAL A 402 4.44 -14.01 22.86
CA VAL A 402 3.60 -13.82 24.07
C VAL A 402 3.49 -15.14 24.83
N GLN A 403 3.88 -15.14 26.09
CA GLN A 403 3.64 -16.30 26.97
C GLN A 403 2.17 -16.28 27.43
N LYS A 404 1.32 -17.11 26.81
CA LYS A 404 -0.05 -17.32 27.32
C LYS A 404 0.01 -18.26 28.52
N GLN A 405 -0.57 -17.86 29.66
CA GLN A 405 -0.95 -18.80 30.73
C GLN A 405 -2.07 -19.66 30.18
N ARG A 406 -1.76 -20.90 29.82
CA ARG A 406 -2.75 -21.86 29.30
C ARG A 406 -3.64 -22.32 30.44
N SER A 407 -4.94 -22.10 30.32
CA SER A 407 -5.94 -22.78 31.14
C SER A 407 -6.22 -24.19 30.59
N ILE A 408 -6.77 -25.08 31.42
CA ILE A 408 -7.11 -26.45 31.02
C ILE A 408 -8.17 -26.46 29.88
N SER A 409 -8.99 -25.41 29.77
CA SER A 409 -9.97 -25.24 28.71
C SER A 409 -9.33 -24.88 27.36
N ASP A 410 -8.13 -24.30 27.35
CA ASP A 410 -7.43 -23.89 26.12
C ASP A 410 -6.73 -25.07 25.40
N ILE A 411 -6.69 -26.25 26.05
CA ILE A 411 -6.15 -27.49 25.45
C ILE A 411 -7.04 -27.97 24.29
N PHE A 412 -8.32 -27.60 24.29
CA PHE A 412 -9.27 -27.97 23.24
C PHE A 412 -9.45 -26.89 22.16
N SER A 413 -9.02 -25.65 22.42
CA SER A 413 -8.95 -24.58 21.43
C SER A 413 -7.50 -24.40 21.00
N GLN A 414 -7.07 -25.13 19.96
CA GLN A 414 -5.75 -25.00 19.33
C GLN A 414 -5.65 -23.66 18.56
N THR A 415 -5.65 -22.55 19.26
CA THR A 415 -5.13 -21.30 18.69
C THR A 415 -3.62 -21.32 18.88
N GLU A 416 -2.91 -21.76 17.87
CA GLU A 416 -1.46 -21.70 17.84
C GLU A 416 -1.02 -20.22 17.86
N ALA A 417 -0.02 -19.89 18.66
CA ALA A 417 0.63 -18.58 18.60
C ALA A 417 1.11 -18.34 17.16
N GLY A 418 0.58 -17.31 16.51
CA GLY A 418 0.84 -17.02 15.09
C GLY A 418 -0.21 -17.55 14.12
N SER A 419 -1.39 -17.99 14.58
CA SER A 419 -2.54 -18.25 13.69
C SER A 419 -2.98 -16.97 12.98
N THR A 420 -3.42 -17.10 11.73
CA THR A 420 -3.95 -15.97 10.98
C THR A 420 -5.15 -15.34 11.70
N LEU A 421 -5.20 -14.00 11.68
CA LEU A 421 -6.35 -13.23 12.17
C LEU A 421 -7.50 -13.23 11.15
N VAL A 422 -7.21 -13.57 9.88
CA VAL A 422 -8.18 -13.56 8.80
C VAL A 422 -9.03 -14.83 8.85
N ASN A 423 -10.22 -14.72 9.43
CA ASN A 423 -11.23 -15.77 9.46
C ASN A 423 -12.33 -15.46 8.43
N MET A 424 -12.33 -16.17 7.30
CA MET A 424 -13.28 -15.91 6.23
C MET A 424 -14.73 -16.27 6.60
N MET A 425 -14.98 -17.05 7.66
CA MET A 425 -16.33 -17.29 8.21
C MET A 425 -16.95 -16.02 8.82
N ASP A 426 -16.11 -15.11 9.32
CA ASP A 426 -16.56 -13.85 9.92
C ASP A 426 -16.60 -12.70 8.89
N CYS A 427 -16.11 -12.93 7.66
CA CYS A 427 -16.04 -11.91 6.64
C CYS A 427 -17.45 -11.48 6.17
N GLY A 428 -17.80 -10.22 6.43
CA GLY A 428 -19.09 -9.64 6.01
C GLY A 428 -19.03 -8.98 4.63
N LEU A 429 -17.83 -8.58 4.16
CA LEU A 429 -17.69 -7.86 2.89
C LEU A 429 -16.33 -8.12 2.25
N ILE A 430 -16.34 -8.36 0.93
CA ILE A 430 -15.13 -8.41 0.09
C ILE A 430 -15.19 -7.24 -0.89
N ILE A 431 -14.16 -6.40 -0.89
CA ILE A 431 -14.04 -5.21 -1.76
C ILE A 431 -12.93 -5.47 -2.79
N GLY A 432 -13.27 -5.37 -4.07
CA GLY A 432 -12.31 -5.50 -5.17
C GLY A 432 -12.09 -4.18 -5.90
N SER A 433 -10.83 -3.80 -6.09
CA SER A 433 -10.35 -2.65 -6.86
C SER A 433 -9.28 -3.08 -7.86
N GLY A 434 -8.93 -2.17 -8.76
CA GLY A 434 -7.96 -2.40 -9.82
C GLY A 434 -8.59 -2.67 -11.19
N GLY A 435 -7.81 -2.44 -12.25
CA GLY A 435 -8.33 -2.42 -13.63
C GLY A 435 -9.04 -3.72 -14.03
N VAL A 436 -8.46 -4.88 -13.76
CA VAL A 436 -9.02 -6.18 -14.14
C VAL A 436 -10.34 -6.49 -13.44
N LEU A 437 -10.52 -6.01 -12.20
CA LEU A 437 -11.78 -6.17 -11.45
C LEU A 437 -12.80 -5.08 -11.82
N SER A 438 -12.38 -3.83 -11.84
CA SER A 438 -13.27 -2.68 -12.04
C SER A 438 -13.82 -2.58 -13.47
N HIS A 439 -13.05 -3.03 -14.48
CA HIS A 439 -13.39 -2.96 -15.90
C HIS A 439 -13.74 -4.31 -16.52
N ALA A 440 -13.95 -5.37 -15.70
CA ALA A 440 -14.48 -6.61 -16.25
C ALA A 440 -15.82 -6.34 -16.94
N PRO A 441 -16.04 -6.89 -18.17
CA PRO A 441 -17.24 -6.61 -18.96
C PRO A 441 -18.56 -6.91 -18.23
N ARG A 442 -18.52 -7.85 -17.30
CA ARG A 442 -19.66 -8.22 -16.46
C ARG A 442 -19.25 -8.26 -14.98
N ARG A 443 -20.06 -7.68 -14.10
CA ARG A 443 -19.81 -7.69 -12.63
C ARG A 443 -19.63 -9.09 -12.05
N GLN A 444 -20.33 -10.08 -12.61
CA GLN A 444 -20.20 -11.48 -12.19
C GLN A 444 -18.79 -12.02 -12.41
N GLN A 445 -18.06 -11.56 -13.43
CA GLN A 445 -16.67 -11.97 -13.65
C GLN A 445 -15.75 -11.47 -12.52
N SER A 446 -15.93 -10.22 -12.08
CA SER A 446 -15.19 -9.68 -10.93
C SER A 446 -15.51 -10.45 -9.65
N ALA A 447 -16.79 -10.72 -9.39
CA ALA A 447 -17.22 -11.48 -8.22
C ALA A 447 -16.63 -12.90 -8.23
N LEU A 448 -16.67 -13.59 -9.38
CA LEU A 448 -16.10 -14.93 -9.51
C LEU A 448 -14.58 -14.93 -9.32
N MET A 449 -13.85 -13.95 -9.87
CA MET A 449 -12.41 -13.86 -9.64
C MET A 449 -12.08 -13.76 -8.15
N MET A 450 -12.80 -12.94 -7.39
CA MET A 450 -12.59 -12.81 -5.94
C MET A 450 -12.98 -14.06 -5.16
N ILE A 451 -14.14 -14.66 -5.48
CA ILE A 451 -14.63 -15.91 -4.83
C ILE A 451 -13.65 -17.05 -5.08
N ASP A 452 -13.26 -17.26 -6.33
CA ASP A 452 -12.33 -18.32 -6.72
C ASP A 452 -10.95 -18.17 -6.07
N SER A 453 -10.53 -16.94 -5.80
CA SER A 453 -9.19 -16.63 -5.27
C SER A 453 -9.12 -16.62 -3.74
N PHE A 454 -10.17 -16.17 -3.08
CA PHE A 454 -10.14 -15.99 -1.62
C PHE A 454 -10.74 -17.16 -0.86
N TYR A 455 -11.33 -18.14 -1.56
CA TYR A 455 -11.94 -19.32 -0.97
C TYR A 455 -12.79 -18.97 0.27
N PRO A 456 -13.83 -18.11 0.11
CA PRO A 456 -14.67 -17.74 1.24
C PRO A 456 -15.35 -18.99 1.80
N GLU A 457 -15.21 -19.21 3.09
CA GLU A 457 -15.89 -20.25 3.81
C GLU A 457 -17.30 -19.77 4.18
N GLY A 458 -18.31 -20.64 4.12
CA GLY A 458 -19.70 -20.30 4.42
C GLY A 458 -20.54 -19.90 3.21
N PHE A 459 -21.65 -19.16 3.44
CA PHE A 459 -22.58 -18.77 2.39
C PHE A 459 -22.23 -17.36 1.86
N THR A 460 -22.00 -17.28 0.56
CA THR A 460 -21.86 -16.00 -0.16
C THR A 460 -23.24 -15.56 -0.65
N LYS A 461 -23.65 -14.33 -0.30
CA LYS A 461 -24.91 -13.72 -0.75
C LYS A 461 -24.68 -12.79 -1.93
#